data_7d914e8a629c36745bbb4c3984203b33
#
_entry.id   7d914e8a629c36745bbb4c3984203b33
#
_cell.length_a   1.000
_cell.length_b   1.000
_cell.length_c   1.000
_cell.angle_alpha   90.00
_cell.angle_beta   90.00
_cell.angle_gamma   90.00
#
_symmetry.space_group_name_H-M   'P 1'
#
loop_
_entity.id
_entity.type
_entity.pdbx_description
1 polymer ?
#
loop_
_entity_poly.entity_id
_entity_poly.type
_entity_poly.pdbx_seq_one_letter_code
_entity_poly.pdbx_strand_id
1 'polypeptide(L)'
;CDIRRLIEKRSLVDVLDHHHPDEALVATVMLEGEGGKPASVRERLERHRENPVCATCHSQMDPLGFALEHFDGIGAFRSVTEAGAPVDASGSFPTGGEFEGLGGLRAFILGHREAFAETFIEKLLAYALGRELEVFDLPTVRKIQQQAASADYRWSSIITGIVTSTPFGMRTVRATDEARVAGSTPSAGGAVR
;
A
#
# COMPACT_ATOMS: atom_id res chain seq x y z
N CYS A 1 7.08 -19.15 -1.46
CA CYS A 1 7.16 -17.74 -1.04
C CYS A 1 5.78 -17.14 -1.26
N ASP A 2 5.05 -16.87 -0.19
CA ASP A 2 3.63 -16.53 -0.23
C ASP A 2 3.50 -15.01 -0.48
N ILE A 3 2.71 -14.63 -1.47
CA ILE A 3 2.37 -13.22 -1.75
C ILE A 3 1.81 -12.53 -0.49
N ARG A 4 1.14 -13.31 0.40
CA ARG A 4 0.76 -12.85 1.73
C ARG A 4 1.97 -12.38 2.54
N ARG A 5 3.11 -13.06 2.49
CA ARG A 5 4.33 -12.62 3.19
C ARG A 5 4.98 -11.37 2.59
N LEU A 6 4.78 -11.13 1.28
CA LEU A 6 5.19 -9.87 0.63
C LEU A 6 4.34 -8.69 1.08
N ILE A 7 3.08 -8.95 1.37
CA ILE A 7 2.08 -7.97 1.77
C ILE A 7 2.00 -7.89 3.31
N GLU A 8 2.23 -9.01 4.03
CA GLU A 8 2.25 -9.10 5.49
C GLU A 8 3.51 -8.52 6.15
N LYS A 9 4.60 -8.35 5.40
CA LYS A 9 5.73 -7.58 5.92
C LYS A 9 5.38 -6.09 5.89
N ARG A 10 4.76 -5.66 6.98
CA ARG A 10 4.57 -4.29 7.44
C ARG A 10 4.56 -3.25 6.32
N SER A 11 3.41 -2.67 6.18
CA SER A 11 3.00 -1.57 5.31
C SER A 11 4.17 -0.74 4.78
N LEU A 12 4.16 -0.47 3.47
CA LEU A 12 4.97 0.61 2.86
C LEU A 12 4.88 1.92 3.67
N VAL A 13 3.80 2.14 4.40
CA VAL A 13 3.58 3.28 5.30
C VAL A 13 4.52 3.21 6.50
N ASP A 14 4.76 2.03 7.11
CA ASP A 14 5.73 1.90 8.22
C ASP A 14 7.17 2.15 7.76
N VAL A 15 7.48 1.86 6.50
CA VAL A 15 8.79 2.16 5.91
C VAL A 15 8.93 3.67 5.64
N LEU A 16 7.85 4.34 5.29
CA LEU A 16 7.86 5.80 5.03
C LEU A 16 7.83 6.64 6.32
N ASP A 17 7.16 6.17 7.37
CA ASP A 17 7.10 6.88 8.67
C ASP A 17 8.41 6.81 9.48
N HIS A 18 9.30 5.85 9.17
CA HIS A 18 10.59 5.70 9.85
C HIS A 18 11.77 6.27 9.03
N HIS A 19 11.50 6.95 7.93
CA HIS A 19 12.56 7.62 7.17
C HIS A 19 13.07 8.84 7.96
N HIS A 20 14.24 8.67 8.56
CA HIS A 20 15.02 9.80 9.05
C HIS A 20 15.30 10.75 7.87
N PRO A 21 15.14 12.08 8.02
CA PRO A 21 15.39 13.04 6.94
C PRO A 21 16.78 12.91 6.31
N ASP A 22 17.75 12.40 7.08
CA ASP A 22 19.11 12.15 6.60
C ASP A 22 19.21 10.94 5.65
N GLU A 23 18.35 9.92 5.80
CA GLU A 23 18.30 8.76 4.89
C GLU A 23 17.66 9.09 3.54
N ALA A 24 16.68 10.00 3.52
CA ALA A 24 16.09 10.50 2.29
C ALA A 24 17.11 11.29 1.47
N LEU A 25 18.00 12.05 2.12
CA LEU A 25 19.09 12.78 1.46
C LEU A 25 20.12 11.82 0.87
N VAL A 26 20.49 10.76 1.59
CA VAL A 26 21.41 9.72 1.11
C VAL A 26 20.80 8.97 -0.08
N ALA A 27 19.51 8.65 -0.06
CA ALA A 27 18.82 8.02 -1.19
C ALA A 27 18.81 8.93 -2.42
N THR A 28 18.60 10.23 -2.24
CA THR A 28 18.59 11.21 -3.34
C THR A 28 19.99 11.38 -3.94
N VAL A 29 21.04 11.45 -3.13
CA VAL A 29 22.44 11.58 -3.59
C VAL A 29 22.91 10.33 -4.34
N MET A 30 22.47 9.14 -3.90
CA MET A 30 22.81 7.87 -4.57
C MET A 30 22.07 7.67 -5.90
N LEU A 31 21.02 8.43 -6.17
CA LEU A 31 20.28 8.40 -7.43
C LEU A 31 20.87 9.31 -8.51
N GLU A 32 21.79 10.20 -8.15
CA GLU A 32 22.53 11.02 -9.12
C GLU A 32 23.68 10.21 -9.72
N GLY A 33 23.67 10.06 -11.06
CA GLY A 33 24.70 9.30 -11.78
C GLY A 33 26.05 9.99 -11.72
N GLU A 34 27.11 9.29 -11.37
CA GLU A 34 28.47 9.76 -11.56
C GLU A 34 28.73 9.97 -13.05
N GLY A 35 29.18 11.18 -13.44
CA GLY A 35 29.65 11.48 -14.79
C GLY A 35 28.68 12.19 -15.73
N GLY A 36 27.64 12.84 -15.24
CA GLY A 36 26.85 13.83 -16.01
C GLY A 36 25.90 13.30 -17.08
N LYS A 37 25.71 11.96 -17.20
CA LYS A 37 24.63 11.37 -17.98
C LYS A 37 23.57 10.83 -17.02
N PRO A 38 22.29 11.18 -17.21
CA PRO A 38 21.25 10.58 -16.41
C PRO A 38 21.20 9.06 -16.68
N ALA A 39 21.54 8.25 -15.67
CA ALA A 39 21.30 6.81 -15.72
C ALA A 39 19.78 6.53 -15.81
N SER A 40 19.40 5.41 -16.42
CA SER A 40 18.01 4.98 -16.38
C SER A 40 17.53 4.78 -14.92
N VAL A 41 16.23 4.83 -14.68
CA VAL A 41 15.67 4.54 -13.35
C VAL A 41 16.12 3.16 -12.88
N ARG A 42 16.13 2.17 -13.78
CA ARG A 42 16.59 0.81 -13.51
C ARG A 42 18.04 0.79 -13.03
N GLU A 43 18.96 1.41 -13.76
CA GLU A 43 20.39 1.45 -13.37
C GLU A 43 20.61 2.13 -12.02
N ARG A 44 19.86 3.19 -11.74
CA ARG A 44 19.92 3.88 -10.44
C ARG A 44 19.44 2.98 -9.29
N LEU A 45 18.35 2.26 -9.49
CA LEU A 45 17.80 1.35 -8.49
C LEU A 45 18.67 0.09 -8.32
N GLU A 46 19.27 -0.42 -9.39
CA GLU A 46 20.24 -1.53 -9.30
C GLU A 46 21.46 -1.13 -8.47
N ARG A 47 22.01 0.05 -8.69
CA ARG A 47 23.09 0.60 -7.86
C ARG A 47 22.66 0.82 -6.42
N HIS A 48 21.46 1.34 -6.19
CA HIS A 48 20.90 1.50 -4.84
C HIS A 48 20.80 0.15 -4.09
N ARG A 49 20.47 -0.92 -4.80
CA ARG A 49 20.40 -2.27 -4.24
C ARG A 49 21.76 -2.93 -3.97
N GLU A 50 22.88 -2.35 -4.39
CA GLU A 50 24.20 -2.82 -3.97
C GLU A 50 24.37 -2.68 -2.44
N ASN A 51 23.66 -1.76 -1.80
CA ASN A 51 23.58 -1.70 -0.36
C ASN A 51 22.60 -2.79 0.16
N PRO A 52 23.08 -3.76 0.98
CA PRO A 52 22.26 -4.87 1.47
C PRO A 52 21.02 -4.42 2.28
N VAL A 53 21.10 -3.30 2.98
CA VAL A 53 19.97 -2.75 3.76
C VAL A 53 18.86 -2.31 2.80
N CYS A 54 19.22 -1.58 1.74
CA CYS A 54 18.26 -1.12 0.73
C CYS A 54 17.68 -2.30 -0.07
N ALA A 55 18.53 -3.28 -0.42
CA ALA A 55 18.14 -4.47 -1.18
C ALA A 55 17.02 -5.28 -0.49
N THR A 56 16.94 -5.23 0.84
CA THR A 56 15.92 -6.00 1.60
C THR A 56 14.48 -5.67 1.16
N CYS A 57 14.19 -4.40 0.83
CA CYS A 57 12.88 -3.97 0.35
C CYS A 57 12.87 -3.83 -1.18
N HIS A 58 13.89 -3.18 -1.75
CA HIS A 58 13.93 -2.84 -3.17
C HIS A 58 13.96 -4.06 -4.11
N SER A 59 14.60 -5.18 -3.71
CA SER A 59 14.58 -6.40 -4.51
C SER A 59 13.16 -6.99 -4.70
N GLN A 60 12.22 -6.61 -3.86
CA GLN A 60 10.83 -7.09 -3.93
C GLN A 60 9.91 -6.10 -4.66
N MET A 61 10.12 -4.79 -4.50
CA MET A 61 9.20 -3.79 -5.04
C MET A 61 9.63 -3.22 -6.38
N ASP A 62 10.94 -3.05 -6.64
CA ASP A 62 11.43 -2.46 -7.88
C ASP A 62 10.99 -3.23 -9.13
N PRO A 63 11.05 -4.58 -9.16
CA PRO A 63 10.58 -5.32 -10.32
C PRO A 63 9.13 -5.00 -10.68
N LEU A 64 8.26 -4.80 -9.68
CA LEU A 64 6.87 -4.43 -9.90
C LEU A 64 6.75 -2.99 -10.45
N GLY A 65 7.62 -2.09 -9.97
CA GLY A 65 7.70 -0.72 -10.46
C GLY A 65 8.12 -0.65 -11.93
N PHE A 66 9.06 -1.49 -12.37
CA PHE A 66 9.52 -1.55 -13.75
C PHE A 66 8.40 -1.88 -14.75
N ALA A 67 7.39 -2.64 -14.33
CA ALA A 67 6.21 -2.89 -15.16
C ALA A 67 5.48 -1.61 -15.59
N LEU A 68 5.65 -0.53 -14.84
CA LEU A 68 5.01 0.77 -15.07
C LEU A 68 5.95 1.79 -15.72
N GLU A 69 7.19 1.41 -16.06
CA GLU A 69 8.22 2.31 -16.57
C GLU A 69 7.84 3.00 -17.90
N HIS A 70 6.90 2.44 -18.63
CA HIS A 70 6.30 3.08 -19.80
C HIS A 70 5.43 4.31 -19.48
N PHE A 71 5.21 4.61 -18.21
CA PHE A 71 4.43 5.77 -17.79
C PHE A 71 5.32 6.74 -17.01
N ASP A 72 5.21 8.02 -17.32
CA ASP A 72 5.87 9.07 -16.56
C ASP A 72 5.11 9.45 -15.27
N GLY A 73 5.62 10.42 -14.53
CA GLY A 73 5.03 10.85 -13.25
C GLY A 73 3.62 11.45 -13.34
N ILE A 74 3.14 11.76 -14.55
CA ILE A 74 1.77 12.23 -14.80
C ILE A 74 0.92 11.19 -15.53
N GLY A 75 1.45 9.98 -15.74
CA GLY A 75 0.76 8.88 -16.40
C GLY A 75 0.78 8.95 -17.94
N ALA A 76 1.58 9.82 -18.55
CA ALA A 76 1.74 9.85 -20.01
C ALA A 76 2.63 8.69 -20.47
N PHE A 77 2.26 8.05 -21.56
CA PHE A 77 3.03 6.92 -22.11
C PHE A 77 4.36 7.41 -22.71
N ARG A 78 5.43 6.69 -22.42
CA ARG A 78 6.77 6.90 -22.98
C ARG A 78 7.37 5.59 -23.49
N SER A 79 8.12 5.66 -24.59
CA SER A 79 8.88 4.53 -25.13
C SER A 79 10.39 4.66 -24.93
N VAL A 80 10.84 5.84 -24.49
CA VAL A 80 12.22 6.16 -24.21
C VAL A 80 12.37 6.72 -22.80
N THR A 81 13.47 6.40 -22.17
CA THR A 81 13.85 6.91 -20.84
C THR A 81 14.30 8.38 -20.93
N GLU A 82 14.49 9.04 -19.81
CA GLU A 82 15.09 10.37 -19.73
C GLU A 82 16.51 10.42 -20.34
N ALA A 83 17.22 9.30 -20.33
CA ALA A 83 18.53 9.14 -20.94
C ALA A 83 18.47 8.91 -22.47
N GLY A 84 17.26 8.84 -23.07
CA GLY A 84 17.06 8.58 -24.51
C GLY A 84 17.20 7.12 -24.92
N ALA A 85 17.34 6.19 -24.00
CA ALA A 85 17.36 4.76 -24.26
C ALA A 85 15.92 4.19 -24.33
N PRO A 86 15.69 3.07 -25.04
CA PRO A 86 14.42 2.39 -24.96
C PRO A 86 14.05 2.02 -23.52
N VAL A 87 12.75 2.13 -23.18
CA VAL A 87 12.25 1.69 -21.88
C VAL A 87 12.30 0.17 -21.82
N ASP A 88 12.92 -0.35 -20.75
CA ASP A 88 12.88 -1.77 -20.37
C ASP A 88 11.88 -1.94 -19.22
N ALA A 89 10.68 -2.40 -19.54
CA ALA A 89 9.61 -2.66 -18.57
C ALA A 89 9.54 -4.13 -18.13
N SER A 90 10.57 -4.93 -18.44
CA SER A 90 10.67 -6.32 -18.01
C SER A 90 10.95 -6.42 -16.50
N GLY A 91 10.53 -7.49 -15.90
CA GLY A 91 10.81 -7.77 -14.50
C GLY A 91 10.55 -9.23 -14.14
N SER A 92 10.90 -9.59 -12.91
CA SER A 92 10.64 -10.90 -12.36
C SER A 92 9.94 -10.79 -11.01
N PHE A 93 8.98 -11.67 -10.77
CA PHE A 93 8.34 -11.70 -9.46
C PHE A 93 9.23 -12.40 -8.43
N PRO A 94 9.23 -11.95 -7.17
CA PRO A 94 9.97 -12.61 -6.10
C PRO A 94 9.55 -14.07 -5.88
N THR A 95 8.34 -14.43 -6.31
CA THR A 95 7.79 -15.79 -6.28
C THR A 95 8.19 -16.64 -7.50
N GLY A 96 8.98 -16.08 -8.42
CA GLY A 96 9.33 -16.67 -9.70
C GLY A 96 8.35 -16.30 -10.82
N GLY A 97 8.85 -16.34 -12.03
CA GLY A 97 8.13 -15.91 -13.23
C GLY A 97 8.55 -14.52 -13.70
N GLU A 98 8.58 -14.36 -15.00
CA GLU A 98 8.90 -13.11 -15.68
C GLU A 98 7.64 -12.43 -16.18
N PHE A 99 7.71 -11.12 -16.33
CA PHE A 99 6.63 -10.33 -16.91
C PHE A 99 7.21 -9.21 -17.78
N GLU A 100 6.36 -8.71 -18.67
CA GLU A 100 6.66 -7.57 -19.53
C GLU A 100 5.57 -6.52 -19.38
N GLY A 101 5.98 -5.35 -18.91
CA GLY A 101 5.14 -4.17 -18.80
C GLY A 101 3.85 -4.36 -17.99
N LEU A 102 2.95 -3.40 -18.15
CA LEU A 102 1.67 -3.38 -17.45
C LEU A 102 0.80 -4.63 -17.75
N GLY A 103 0.90 -5.17 -18.96
CA GLY A 103 0.15 -6.37 -19.36
C GLY A 103 0.51 -7.58 -18.52
N GLY A 104 1.81 -7.81 -18.34
CA GLY A 104 2.33 -8.89 -17.49
C GLY A 104 1.99 -8.71 -16.02
N LEU A 105 2.15 -7.50 -15.49
CA LEU A 105 1.76 -7.18 -14.11
C LEU A 105 0.25 -7.42 -13.89
N ARG A 106 -0.60 -6.97 -14.82
CA ARG A 106 -2.04 -7.17 -14.74
C ARG A 106 -2.41 -8.66 -14.76
N ALA A 107 -1.78 -9.45 -15.63
CA ALA A 107 -2.02 -10.90 -15.70
C ALA A 107 -1.65 -11.58 -14.37
N PHE A 108 -0.54 -11.19 -13.76
CA PHE A 108 -0.11 -11.68 -12.46
C PHE A 108 -1.12 -11.36 -11.36
N ILE A 109 -1.56 -10.10 -11.25
CA ILE A 109 -2.56 -9.68 -10.24
C ILE A 109 -3.87 -10.46 -10.42
N LEU A 110 -4.34 -10.65 -11.67
CA LEU A 110 -5.54 -11.42 -11.95
C LEU A 110 -5.40 -12.90 -11.58
N GLY A 111 -4.21 -13.47 -11.76
CA GLY A 111 -3.89 -14.82 -11.29
C GLY A 111 -3.90 -14.97 -9.76
N HIS A 112 -3.73 -13.86 -9.03
CA HIS A 112 -3.69 -13.82 -7.56
C HIS A 112 -4.81 -12.93 -6.98
N ARG A 113 -5.93 -12.83 -7.69
CA ARG A 113 -7.02 -11.89 -7.40
C ARG A 113 -7.58 -12.00 -5.98
N GLU A 114 -7.60 -13.20 -5.42
CA GLU A 114 -8.11 -13.44 -4.05
C GLU A 114 -7.21 -12.80 -2.99
N ALA A 115 -5.89 -13.00 -3.09
CA ALA A 115 -4.92 -12.42 -2.18
C ALA A 115 -4.86 -10.89 -2.35
N PHE A 116 -4.95 -10.40 -3.59
CA PHE A 116 -5.03 -8.97 -3.88
C PHE A 116 -6.28 -8.35 -3.26
N ALA A 117 -7.45 -8.98 -3.45
CA ALA A 117 -8.71 -8.48 -2.90
C ALA A 117 -8.72 -8.47 -1.37
N GLU A 118 -8.17 -9.51 -0.72
CA GLU A 118 -8.04 -9.58 0.74
C GLU A 118 -7.23 -8.38 1.27
N THR A 119 -6.03 -8.17 0.73
CA THR A 119 -5.18 -7.05 1.12
C THR A 119 -5.84 -5.70 0.85
N PHE A 120 -6.49 -5.57 -0.31
CA PHE A 120 -7.20 -4.34 -0.66
C PHE A 120 -8.33 -4.04 0.35
N ILE A 121 -9.12 -5.07 0.73
CA ILE A 121 -10.18 -4.95 1.74
C ILE A 121 -9.59 -4.54 3.09
N GLU A 122 -8.48 -5.16 3.51
CA GLU A 122 -7.79 -4.80 4.76
C GLU A 122 -7.38 -3.32 4.77
N LYS A 123 -6.70 -2.86 3.73
CA LYS A 123 -6.25 -1.46 3.65
C LYS A 123 -7.41 -0.48 3.57
N LEU A 124 -8.45 -0.80 2.80
CA LEU A 124 -9.62 0.05 2.68
C LEU A 124 -10.44 0.10 3.99
N LEU A 125 -10.55 -1.03 4.71
CA LEU A 125 -11.20 -1.08 6.01
C LEU A 125 -10.40 -0.29 7.06
N ALA A 126 -9.07 -0.45 7.10
CA ALA A 126 -8.21 0.35 7.98
C ALA A 126 -8.38 1.86 7.72
N TYR A 127 -8.37 2.25 6.45
CA TYR A 127 -8.63 3.64 6.05
C TYR A 127 -10.01 4.13 6.51
N ALA A 128 -11.06 3.32 6.31
CA ALA A 128 -12.43 3.66 6.70
C ALA A 128 -12.60 3.78 8.22
N LEU A 129 -11.85 2.99 9.00
CA LEU A 129 -11.87 3.04 10.46
C LEU A 129 -10.96 4.13 11.05
N GLY A 130 -10.03 4.69 10.27
CA GLY A 130 -9.04 5.65 10.73
C GLY A 130 -8.05 5.06 11.75
N ARG A 131 -7.84 3.74 11.72
CA ARG A 131 -6.90 3.02 12.59
C ARG A 131 -6.41 1.74 11.92
N GLU A 132 -5.32 1.20 12.41
CA GLU A 132 -4.89 -0.14 12.02
C GLU A 132 -5.91 -1.22 12.41
N LEU A 133 -5.91 -2.32 11.63
CA LEU A 133 -6.76 -3.45 11.92
C LEU A 133 -6.18 -4.28 13.06
N GLU A 134 -7.05 -4.70 13.94
CA GLU A 134 -6.72 -5.61 15.02
C GLU A 134 -7.22 -7.03 14.72
N VAL A 135 -6.76 -8.00 15.49
CA VAL A 135 -7.10 -9.42 15.26
C VAL A 135 -8.60 -9.66 15.21
N PHE A 136 -9.38 -8.92 15.96
CA PHE A 136 -10.84 -9.02 15.97
C PHE A 136 -11.54 -8.44 14.72
N ASP A 137 -10.83 -7.66 13.88
CA ASP A 137 -11.35 -7.17 12.60
C ASP A 137 -11.22 -8.20 11.47
N LEU A 138 -10.28 -9.15 11.58
CA LEU A 138 -10.00 -10.15 10.54
C LEU A 138 -11.22 -11.01 10.13
N PRO A 139 -12.14 -11.40 11.04
CA PRO A 139 -13.38 -12.05 10.63
C PRO A 139 -14.25 -11.19 9.71
N THR A 140 -14.25 -9.87 9.92
CA THR A 140 -14.95 -8.92 9.05
C THR A 140 -14.33 -8.85 7.67
N VAL A 141 -12.99 -8.79 7.58
CA VAL A 141 -12.26 -8.83 6.30
C VAL A 141 -12.66 -10.09 5.51
N ARG A 142 -12.59 -11.26 6.14
CA ARG A 142 -12.96 -12.54 5.50
C ARG A 142 -14.41 -12.57 5.02
N LYS A 143 -15.32 -12.03 5.81
CA LYS A 143 -16.74 -11.94 5.43
C LYS A 143 -16.94 -11.05 4.20
N ILE A 144 -16.30 -9.87 4.18
CA ILE A 144 -16.36 -8.95 3.04
C ILE A 144 -15.73 -9.60 1.79
N GLN A 145 -14.61 -10.29 1.94
CA GLN A 145 -13.94 -11.00 0.84
C GLN A 145 -14.86 -12.08 0.23
N GLN A 146 -15.53 -12.89 1.06
CA GLN A 146 -16.48 -13.91 0.60
C GLN A 146 -17.67 -13.29 -0.15
N GLN A 147 -18.22 -12.19 0.36
CA GLN A 147 -19.30 -11.46 -0.31
C GLN A 147 -18.82 -10.85 -1.63
N ALA A 148 -17.62 -10.27 -1.65
CA ALA A 148 -17.04 -9.71 -2.86
C ALA A 148 -16.75 -10.79 -3.92
N ALA A 149 -16.26 -11.96 -3.51
CA ALA A 149 -16.01 -13.10 -4.40
C ALA A 149 -17.28 -13.55 -5.13
N SER A 150 -18.41 -13.63 -4.43
CA SER A 150 -19.70 -13.98 -5.03
C SER A 150 -20.24 -12.94 -6.02
N ALA A 151 -19.72 -11.71 -5.96
CA ALA A 151 -20.05 -10.58 -6.83
C ALA A 151 -18.91 -10.26 -7.82
N ASP A 152 -18.01 -11.22 -8.10
CA ASP A 152 -16.85 -11.07 -8.99
C ASP A 152 -15.94 -9.88 -8.60
N TYR A 153 -15.75 -9.68 -7.31
CA TYR A 153 -14.92 -8.61 -6.70
C TYR A 153 -15.26 -7.19 -7.17
N ARG A 154 -16.54 -6.93 -7.45
CA ARG A 154 -16.97 -5.56 -7.81
C ARG A 154 -16.69 -4.59 -6.67
N TRP A 155 -16.15 -3.43 -6.99
CA TRP A 155 -15.86 -2.35 -6.04
C TRP A 155 -17.05 -2.00 -5.15
N SER A 156 -18.25 -1.94 -5.73
CA SER A 156 -19.48 -1.66 -4.98
C SER A 156 -19.76 -2.70 -3.90
N SER A 157 -19.48 -3.98 -4.13
CA SER A 157 -19.67 -5.03 -3.12
C SER A 157 -18.69 -4.90 -1.96
N ILE A 158 -17.44 -4.55 -2.24
CA ILE A 158 -16.42 -4.31 -1.22
C ILE A 158 -16.79 -3.09 -0.37
N ILE A 159 -17.10 -1.96 -1.01
CA ILE A 159 -17.50 -0.73 -0.32
C ILE A 159 -18.76 -0.96 0.53
N THR A 160 -19.79 -1.59 -0.04
CA THR A 160 -21.01 -1.92 0.70
C THR A 160 -20.71 -2.84 1.89
N GLY A 161 -19.85 -3.86 1.69
CA GLY A 161 -19.43 -4.75 2.77
C GLY A 161 -18.73 -4.00 3.92
N ILE A 162 -17.91 -3.00 3.61
CA ILE A 162 -17.25 -2.17 4.62
C ILE A 162 -18.24 -1.29 5.36
N VAL A 163 -19.05 -0.50 4.65
CA VAL A 163 -19.95 0.48 5.30
C VAL A 163 -21.09 -0.18 6.10
N THR A 164 -21.42 -1.43 5.78
CA THR A 164 -22.41 -2.23 6.53
C THR A 164 -21.77 -3.11 7.61
N SER A 165 -20.43 -3.08 7.74
CA SER A 165 -19.73 -3.91 8.72
C SER A 165 -19.89 -3.37 10.14
N THR A 166 -19.85 -4.28 11.12
CA THR A 166 -19.92 -3.92 12.54
C THR A 166 -18.81 -2.95 12.96
N PRO A 167 -17.52 -3.16 12.60
CA PRO A 167 -16.47 -2.22 12.97
C PRO A 167 -16.67 -0.81 12.42
N PHE A 168 -17.28 -0.66 11.23
CA PHE A 168 -17.55 0.65 10.65
C PHE A 168 -18.75 1.33 11.31
N GLY A 169 -19.82 0.57 11.60
CA GLY A 169 -21.05 1.10 12.22
C GLY A 169 -20.96 1.32 13.73
N MET A 170 -19.97 0.73 14.41
CA MET A 170 -19.83 0.79 15.86
C MET A 170 -18.51 1.41 16.26
N ARG A 171 -18.56 2.44 17.09
CA ARG A 171 -17.37 3.05 17.69
C ARG A 171 -17.12 2.43 19.07
N THR A 172 -15.90 1.95 19.31
CA THR A 172 -15.46 1.61 20.67
C THR A 172 -15.23 2.89 21.43
N VAL A 173 -15.96 3.09 22.54
CA VAL A 173 -15.75 4.22 23.45
C VAL A 173 -14.49 3.92 24.27
N ARG A 174 -13.45 4.76 24.15
CA ARG A 174 -12.27 4.64 25.03
C ARG A 174 -12.63 5.16 26.41
N ALA A 175 -12.04 4.57 27.47
CA ALA A 175 -12.28 4.95 28.85
C ALA A 175 -12.08 6.46 29.14
N THR A 176 -11.20 7.13 28.37
CA THR A 176 -11.01 8.58 28.41
C THR A 176 -12.21 9.37 27.87
N ASP A 177 -12.97 8.81 26.94
CA ASP A 177 -14.17 9.43 26.37
C ASP A 177 -15.35 9.26 27.35
N GLU A 178 -15.43 8.16 28.09
CA GLU A 178 -16.44 7.92 29.13
C GLU A 178 -16.34 8.96 30.25
N ALA A 179 -15.13 9.29 30.69
CA ALA A 179 -14.92 10.33 31.69
C ALA A 179 -15.33 11.73 31.20
N ARG A 180 -15.20 12.00 29.91
CA ARG A 180 -15.58 13.26 29.27
C ARG A 180 -17.09 13.39 29.10
N VAL A 181 -17.79 12.30 28.76
CA VAL A 181 -19.24 12.23 28.65
C VAL A 181 -19.88 12.32 30.03
N ALA A 182 -19.35 11.64 31.05
CA ALA A 182 -19.84 11.67 32.41
C ALA A 182 -19.66 13.04 33.10
N GLY A 183 -18.64 13.81 32.69
CA GLY A 183 -18.39 15.19 33.19
C GLY A 183 -19.26 16.29 32.58
N SER A 184 -20.05 15.96 31.55
CA SER A 184 -20.92 16.92 30.83
C SER A 184 -22.38 16.90 31.27
N THR A 185 -22.71 16.42 32.47
CA THR A 185 -24.04 16.62 33.04
C THR A 185 -24.30 18.10 33.28
N PRO A 186 -25.33 18.71 32.69
CA PRO A 186 -25.66 20.11 32.95
C PRO A 186 -26.06 20.24 34.42
N SER A 187 -25.38 21.14 35.13
CA SER A 187 -25.78 21.56 36.45
C SER A 187 -27.19 22.13 36.39
N ALA A 188 -28.15 21.34 36.86
CA ALA A 188 -29.52 21.80 36.98
C ALA A 188 -29.66 22.70 38.23
N GLY A 189 -30.07 23.95 38.02
CA GLY A 189 -30.88 24.64 38.96
C GLY A 189 -30.17 25.57 39.93
N GLY A 190 -29.92 26.79 39.53
CA GLY A 190 -29.98 27.95 40.41
C GLY A 190 -31.45 28.36 40.57
N ALA A 191 -32.08 27.97 41.65
CA ALA A 191 -33.38 28.52 42.04
C ALA A 191 -33.22 29.97 42.42
N VAL A 192 -33.93 30.83 41.72
CA VAL A 192 -34.12 32.27 42.08
C VAL A 192 -35.14 32.33 43.15
N ARG A 193 -34.80 33.01 44.24
CA ARG A 193 -35.77 33.66 45.16
C ARG A 193 -35.75 35.14 44.90
#